data_8ebe538af591b5fe5766dd2ece47d67d
#
_entry.id   8ebe538af591b5fe5766dd2ece47d67d
#
_cell.length_a   1.000
_cell.length_b   1.000
_cell.length_c   1.000
_cell.angle_alpha   90.00
_cell.angle_beta   90.00
_cell.angle_gamma   90.00
#
_symmetry.space_group_name_H-M   'P 1'
#
loop_
_entity.id
_entity.type
_entity.pdbx_description
1 polymer ?
#
loop_
_entity_poly.entity_id
_entity_poly.type
_entity_poly.pdbx_seq_one_letter_code
_entity_poly.pdbx_strand_id
1 'polypeptide(L)'
;MNKNIKRNVSPYIALVFIMLVMYFVTGGFGTSTKNLTYSEFQKYLKENKVEEITISPNSEGSTYDIKGTLKDSKKNEYFYVVAPLSDDTLNYINSMKDKNNFDLVVSADPASSLLVKFLNMLPYLLIIGVSGFFLIRQLNSISSSNSKSMDFGKSRAKLQEDKDKVTFK
;
A
#
# COMPACT_ATOMS: atom_id res chain seq x y z
N MET A 1 -18.88 28.11 -9.37
CA MET A 1 -17.55 27.52 -9.08
C MET A 1 -16.75 27.47 -10.37
N ASN A 2 -15.65 28.23 -10.48
CA ASN A 2 -14.90 28.46 -11.72
C ASN A 2 -14.35 27.15 -12.31
N LYS A 3 -14.57 26.92 -13.62
CA LYS A 3 -14.14 25.72 -14.38
C LYS A 3 -12.63 25.48 -14.31
N ASN A 4 -11.83 26.53 -14.11
CA ASN A 4 -10.36 26.46 -13.99
C ASN A 4 -9.89 25.94 -12.63
N ILE A 5 -10.64 26.17 -11.55
CA ILE A 5 -10.33 25.67 -10.20
C ILE A 5 -10.52 24.15 -10.17
N LYS A 6 -11.59 23.62 -10.79
CA LYS A 6 -11.82 22.16 -10.87
C LYS A 6 -10.69 21.42 -11.55
N ARG A 7 -10.05 22.00 -12.57
CA ARG A 7 -8.97 21.35 -13.34
C ARG A 7 -7.65 21.29 -12.58
N ASN A 8 -7.38 22.26 -11.71
CA ASN A 8 -6.14 22.31 -10.93
C ASN A 8 -6.26 21.52 -9.60
N VAL A 9 -7.47 21.33 -9.08
CA VAL A 9 -7.69 20.62 -7.80
C VAL A 9 -7.82 19.10 -8.00
N SER A 10 -8.22 18.66 -9.21
CA SER A 10 -8.44 17.23 -9.52
C SER A 10 -7.26 16.30 -9.14
N PRO A 11 -5.97 16.63 -9.45
CA PRO A 11 -4.86 15.75 -9.07
C PRO A 11 -4.63 15.68 -7.55
N TYR A 12 -4.93 16.76 -6.83
CA TYR A 12 -4.79 16.77 -5.37
C TYR A 12 -5.90 15.95 -4.70
N ILE A 13 -7.13 15.98 -5.25
CA ILE A 13 -8.22 15.11 -4.77
C ILE A 13 -7.86 13.65 -4.98
N ALA A 14 -7.29 13.28 -6.12
CA ALA A 14 -6.83 11.92 -6.38
C ALA A 14 -5.74 11.49 -5.39
N LEU A 15 -4.79 12.36 -5.08
CA LEU A 15 -3.73 12.09 -4.11
C LEU A 15 -4.27 11.89 -2.70
N VAL A 16 -5.20 12.74 -2.26
CA VAL A 16 -5.89 12.60 -0.97
C VAL A 16 -6.68 11.30 -0.91
N PHE A 17 -7.37 10.94 -1.99
CA PHE A 17 -8.10 9.67 -2.07
C PHE A 17 -7.17 8.45 -1.96
N ILE A 18 -6.03 8.48 -2.64
CA ILE A 18 -4.99 7.43 -2.55
C ILE A 18 -4.45 7.32 -1.12
N MET A 19 -4.14 8.45 -0.46
CA MET A 19 -3.70 8.46 0.94
C MET A 19 -4.76 7.86 1.86
N LEU A 20 -6.03 8.16 1.62
CA LEU A 20 -7.15 7.66 2.40
C LEU A 20 -7.31 6.15 2.20
N VAL A 21 -7.23 5.66 0.96
CA VAL A 21 -7.23 4.21 0.67
C VAL A 21 -6.06 3.52 1.34
N MET A 22 -4.84 4.07 1.24
CA MET A 22 -3.67 3.52 1.93
C MET A 22 -3.85 3.47 3.44
N TYR A 23 -4.40 4.52 4.05
CA TYR A 23 -4.72 4.56 5.48
C TYR A 23 -5.68 3.44 5.88
N PHE A 24 -6.74 3.19 5.09
CA PHE A 24 -7.67 2.10 5.35
C PHE A 24 -7.03 0.71 5.17
N VAL A 25 -6.20 0.53 4.13
CA VAL A 25 -5.53 -0.75 3.85
C VAL A 25 -4.48 -1.09 4.91
N THR A 26 -3.78 -0.08 5.47
CA THR A 26 -2.76 -0.29 6.50
C THR A 26 -3.34 -0.44 7.92
N GLY A 27 -4.65 -0.56 8.07
CA GLY A 27 -5.30 -0.82 9.35
C GLY A 27 -5.56 0.42 10.20
N GLY A 28 -5.83 1.58 9.56
CA GLY A 28 -6.09 2.86 10.22
C GLY A 28 -7.30 2.93 11.17
N PHE A 29 -8.04 1.86 11.34
CA PHE A 29 -9.05 1.71 12.38
C PHE A 29 -8.51 0.85 13.53
N GLY A 30 -7.59 1.40 14.29
CA GLY A 30 -7.41 1.16 15.73
C GLY A 30 -7.58 -0.26 16.28
N THR A 31 -6.97 -1.29 15.64
CA THR A 31 -6.66 -2.51 16.36
C THR A 31 -5.37 -2.27 17.15
N SER A 32 -5.45 -2.19 18.44
CA SER A 32 -4.25 -2.14 19.28
C SER A 32 -3.62 -3.52 19.30
N THR A 33 -2.49 -3.66 18.62
CA THR A 33 -1.73 -4.92 18.62
C THR A 33 -0.53 -4.76 19.54
N LYS A 34 -0.46 -5.59 20.57
CA LYS A 34 0.67 -5.66 21.49
C LYS A 34 1.65 -6.73 21.00
N ASN A 35 2.84 -6.33 20.60
CA ASN A 35 3.89 -7.29 20.27
C ASN A 35 4.47 -7.89 21.56
N LEU A 36 4.42 -9.21 21.69
CA LEU A 36 4.98 -9.95 22.81
C LEU A 36 6.18 -10.78 22.32
N THR A 37 7.15 -10.93 23.19
CA THR A 37 8.22 -11.91 22.99
C THR A 37 7.66 -13.33 23.21
N TYR A 38 8.33 -14.34 22.64
CA TYR A 38 7.92 -15.72 22.85
C TYR A 38 7.92 -16.14 24.32
N SER A 39 8.86 -15.61 25.12
CA SER A 39 8.93 -15.87 26.57
C SER A 39 7.76 -15.23 27.33
N GLU A 40 7.35 -14.03 26.98
CA GLU A 40 6.17 -13.37 27.56
C GLU A 40 4.88 -14.13 27.21
N PHE A 41 4.78 -14.59 25.97
CA PHE A 41 3.67 -15.42 25.54
C PHE A 41 3.58 -16.73 26.34
N GLN A 42 4.70 -17.42 26.54
CA GLN A 42 4.73 -18.62 27.37
C GLN A 42 4.31 -18.31 28.81
N LYS A 43 4.68 -17.15 29.36
CA LYS A 43 4.24 -16.70 30.68
C LYS A 43 2.72 -16.50 30.72
N TYR A 44 2.14 -15.84 29.71
CA TYR A 44 0.69 -15.61 29.63
C TYR A 44 -0.10 -16.92 29.47
N LEU A 45 0.44 -17.89 28.74
CA LEU A 45 -0.13 -19.23 28.67
C LEU A 45 -0.14 -19.91 30.05
N LYS A 46 0.98 -19.89 30.78
CA LYS A 46 1.08 -20.47 32.13
C LYS A 46 0.13 -19.79 33.13
N GLU A 47 -0.07 -18.48 33.01
CA GLU A 47 -0.97 -17.69 33.89
C GLU A 47 -2.45 -17.79 33.45
N ASN A 48 -2.79 -18.60 32.45
CA ASN A 48 -4.15 -18.76 31.93
C ASN A 48 -4.82 -17.44 31.50
N LYS A 49 -4.03 -16.51 30.95
CA LYS A 49 -4.50 -15.19 30.51
C LYS A 49 -4.94 -15.14 29.05
N VAL A 50 -4.71 -16.20 28.30
CA VAL A 50 -5.03 -16.27 26.88
C VAL A 50 -6.45 -16.79 26.70
N GLU A 51 -7.23 -16.14 25.83
CA GLU A 51 -8.59 -16.51 25.48
C GLU A 51 -8.66 -17.28 24.15
N GLU A 52 -8.03 -16.75 23.13
CA GLU A 52 -8.01 -17.31 21.79
C GLU A 52 -6.64 -17.15 21.16
N ILE A 53 -6.22 -18.13 20.37
CA ILE A 53 -4.98 -18.10 19.60
C ILE A 53 -5.26 -18.55 18.17
N THR A 54 -4.77 -17.76 17.22
CA THR A 54 -4.64 -18.18 15.81
C THR A 54 -3.17 -18.36 15.48
N ILE A 55 -2.79 -19.53 15.04
CA ILE A 55 -1.44 -19.87 14.59
C ILE A 55 -1.44 -19.98 13.08
N SER A 56 -0.53 -19.27 12.43
CA SER A 56 -0.24 -19.38 11.00
C SER A 56 1.24 -19.64 10.76
N PRO A 57 1.62 -20.62 9.96
CA PRO A 57 3.01 -20.77 9.56
C PRO A 57 3.41 -19.58 8.67
N ASN A 58 4.63 -19.09 8.87
CA ASN A 58 5.26 -18.10 8.01
C ASN A 58 6.41 -18.79 7.27
N SER A 59 6.15 -19.17 6.03
CA SER A 59 7.12 -19.91 5.20
C SER A 59 8.34 -19.07 4.83
N GLU A 60 8.22 -17.75 4.76
CA GLU A 60 9.34 -16.85 4.45
C GLU A 60 10.32 -16.72 5.62
N GLY A 61 9.81 -16.76 6.86
CA GLY A 61 10.61 -16.60 8.08
C GLY A 61 10.97 -17.90 8.80
N SER A 62 10.46 -19.06 8.36
CA SER A 62 10.56 -20.32 9.10
C SER A 62 10.10 -20.19 10.56
N THR A 63 9.01 -19.45 10.76
CA THR A 63 8.44 -19.14 12.06
C THR A 63 6.94 -19.43 12.07
N TYR A 64 6.36 -19.43 13.28
CA TYR A 64 4.92 -19.30 13.47
C TYR A 64 4.57 -17.86 13.82
N ASP A 65 3.60 -17.30 13.09
CA ASP A 65 2.93 -16.06 13.46
C ASP A 65 1.73 -16.41 14.33
N ILE A 66 1.77 -15.99 15.59
CA ILE A 66 0.73 -16.27 16.59
C ILE A 66 0.01 -14.96 16.90
N LYS A 67 -1.27 -14.93 16.68
CA LYS A 67 -2.16 -13.82 17.04
C LYS A 67 -3.20 -14.32 18.01
N GLY A 68 -3.64 -13.49 18.93
CA GLY A 68 -4.68 -13.89 19.84
C GLY A 68 -5.19 -12.77 20.72
N THR A 69 -6.14 -13.10 21.59
CA THR A 69 -6.76 -12.21 22.57
C THR A 69 -6.42 -12.67 23.98
N LEU A 70 -6.39 -11.71 24.89
CA LEU A 70 -6.24 -11.98 26.33
C LEU A 70 -7.60 -11.86 27.00
N LYS A 71 -7.86 -12.67 28.02
CA LYS A 71 -9.13 -12.70 28.78
C LYS A 71 -9.51 -11.35 29.38
N ASP A 72 -8.51 -10.53 29.73
CA ASP A 72 -8.71 -9.21 30.34
C ASP A 72 -8.54 -8.06 29.34
N SER A 73 -8.42 -8.35 28.04
CA SER A 73 -8.22 -7.32 27.02
C SER A 73 -9.53 -6.63 26.65
N LYS A 74 -9.40 -5.33 26.29
CA LYS A 74 -10.53 -4.59 25.72
C LYS A 74 -10.90 -5.15 24.35
N LYS A 75 -12.13 -4.96 23.95
CA LYS A 75 -12.60 -5.32 22.61
C LYS A 75 -11.67 -4.68 21.54
N ASN A 76 -11.10 -5.50 20.65
CA ASN A 76 -10.13 -5.14 19.62
C ASN A 76 -8.67 -4.94 20.09
N GLU A 77 -8.29 -5.44 21.24
CA GLU A 77 -6.88 -5.56 21.62
C GLU A 77 -6.39 -6.98 21.29
N TYR A 78 -5.38 -7.07 20.44
CA TYR A 78 -4.77 -8.32 20.03
C TYR A 78 -3.30 -8.35 20.46
N PHE A 79 -2.79 -9.54 20.74
CA PHE A 79 -1.35 -9.72 20.82
C PHE A 79 -0.82 -10.40 19.57
N TYR A 80 0.46 -10.14 19.27
CA TYR A 80 1.20 -10.78 18.19
C TYR A 80 2.53 -11.30 18.73
N VAL A 81 2.87 -12.53 18.32
CA VAL A 81 4.09 -13.22 18.72
C VAL A 81 4.67 -13.93 17.52
N VAL A 82 5.99 -13.89 17.40
CA VAL A 82 6.74 -14.75 16.47
C VAL A 82 7.38 -15.88 17.28
N ALA A 83 7.06 -17.10 16.94
CA ALA A 83 7.59 -18.31 17.58
C ALA A 83 8.38 -19.17 16.60
N PRO A 84 9.37 -19.96 17.07
CA PRO A 84 10.07 -20.88 16.20
C PRO A 84 9.13 -21.90 15.54
N LEU A 85 9.34 -22.18 14.25
CA LEU A 85 8.63 -23.22 13.52
C LEU A 85 9.20 -24.59 13.91
N SER A 86 8.70 -25.16 15.00
CA SER A 86 9.14 -26.45 15.53
C SER A 86 7.98 -27.24 16.14
N ASP A 87 8.13 -28.55 16.12
CA ASP A 87 7.16 -29.45 16.78
C ASP A 87 7.07 -29.20 18.28
N ASP A 88 8.17 -28.81 18.92
CA ASP A 88 8.20 -28.47 20.34
C ASP A 88 7.31 -27.27 20.65
N THR A 89 7.29 -26.25 19.79
CA THR A 89 6.41 -25.10 19.93
C THR A 89 4.95 -25.51 19.86
N LEU A 90 4.58 -26.33 18.88
CA LEU A 90 3.19 -26.81 18.75
C LEU A 90 2.79 -27.73 19.90
N ASN A 91 3.64 -28.66 20.29
CA ASN A 91 3.39 -29.57 21.41
C ASN A 91 3.21 -28.80 22.72
N TYR A 92 4.04 -27.77 22.93
CA TYR A 92 3.90 -26.89 24.09
C TYR A 92 2.56 -26.16 24.11
N ILE A 93 2.16 -25.55 22.98
CA ILE A 93 0.89 -24.84 22.87
C ILE A 93 -0.29 -25.79 23.08
N ASN A 94 -0.26 -26.97 22.45
CA ASN A 94 -1.30 -27.98 22.61
C ASN A 94 -1.42 -28.46 24.08
N SER A 95 -0.30 -28.69 24.75
CA SER A 95 -0.29 -29.07 26.16
C SER A 95 -0.90 -28.00 27.09
N MET A 96 -0.69 -26.73 26.73
CA MET A 96 -1.28 -25.61 27.47
C MET A 96 -2.76 -25.41 27.13
N LYS A 97 -3.19 -25.69 25.90
CA LYS A 97 -4.60 -25.70 25.52
C LYS A 97 -5.41 -26.65 26.39
N ASP A 98 -4.90 -27.88 26.55
CA ASP A 98 -5.58 -28.91 27.35
C ASP A 98 -5.71 -28.52 28.82
N LYS A 99 -4.74 -27.72 29.34
CA LYS A 99 -4.76 -27.25 30.73
C LYS A 99 -5.64 -26.02 30.94
N ASN A 100 -5.64 -25.11 30.01
CA ASN A 100 -6.17 -23.76 30.18
C ASN A 100 -7.47 -23.50 29.42
N ASN A 101 -7.86 -24.42 28.56
CA ASN A 101 -9.10 -24.41 27.78
C ASN A 101 -9.31 -23.11 26.99
N PHE A 102 -8.31 -22.70 26.22
CA PHE A 102 -8.40 -21.60 25.27
C PHE A 102 -8.69 -22.12 23.86
N ASP A 103 -9.26 -21.25 23.01
CA ASP A 103 -9.54 -21.59 21.62
C ASP A 103 -8.26 -21.53 20.75
N LEU A 104 -7.99 -22.60 20.01
CA LEU A 104 -6.84 -22.69 19.13
C LEU A 104 -7.31 -22.91 17.69
N VAL A 105 -7.03 -21.91 16.86
CA VAL A 105 -7.28 -21.92 15.41
C VAL A 105 -5.95 -22.05 14.66
N VAL A 106 -5.86 -22.97 13.75
CA VAL A 106 -4.71 -23.07 12.82
C VAL A 106 -5.16 -22.55 11.47
N SER A 107 -4.49 -21.54 10.97
CA SER A 107 -4.76 -20.96 9.66
C SER A 107 -3.62 -21.23 8.68
N ALA A 108 -3.93 -21.21 7.39
CA ALA A 108 -2.90 -21.24 6.36
C ALA A 108 -2.05 -19.95 6.41
N ASP A 109 -0.83 -20.04 5.85
CA ASP A 109 0.03 -18.87 5.70
C ASP A 109 -0.70 -17.76 4.92
N PRO A 110 -0.96 -16.60 5.54
CA PRO A 110 -1.64 -15.50 4.86
C PRO A 110 -0.84 -14.96 3.66
N ALA A 111 0.50 -15.07 3.68
CA ALA A 111 1.33 -14.67 2.55
C ALA A 111 1.13 -15.56 1.32
N SER A 112 0.62 -16.79 1.50
CA SER A 112 0.29 -17.69 0.38
C SER A 112 -0.95 -17.26 -0.40
N SER A 113 -1.81 -16.44 0.18
CA SER A 113 -3.05 -15.96 -0.46
C SER A 113 -2.76 -15.02 -1.63
N LEU A 114 -3.27 -15.35 -2.82
CA LEU A 114 -3.17 -14.49 -4.01
C LEU A 114 -3.77 -13.09 -3.77
N LEU A 115 -4.83 -13.02 -2.97
CA LEU A 115 -5.47 -11.76 -2.62
C LEU A 115 -4.55 -10.87 -1.78
N VAL A 116 -3.86 -11.42 -0.78
CA VAL A 116 -2.89 -10.69 0.04
C VAL A 116 -1.71 -10.22 -0.81
N LYS A 117 -1.18 -11.08 -1.69
CA LYS A 117 -0.12 -10.69 -2.64
C LYS A 117 -0.56 -9.55 -3.55
N PHE A 118 -1.78 -9.61 -4.08
CA PHE A 118 -2.35 -8.53 -4.90
C PHE A 118 -2.50 -7.23 -4.10
N LEU A 119 -3.02 -7.28 -2.87
CA LEU A 119 -3.16 -6.11 -2.00
C LEU A 119 -1.79 -5.49 -1.66
N ASN A 120 -0.78 -6.30 -1.43
CA ASN A 120 0.59 -5.83 -1.18
C ASN A 120 1.22 -5.16 -2.41
N MET A 121 0.84 -5.56 -3.63
CA MET A 121 1.27 -4.91 -4.89
C MET A 121 0.52 -3.61 -5.19
N LEU A 122 -0.66 -3.42 -4.62
CA LEU A 122 -1.54 -2.28 -4.93
C LEU A 122 -0.87 -0.90 -4.72
N PRO A 123 -0.11 -0.64 -3.64
CA PRO A 123 0.61 0.62 -3.47
C PRO A 123 1.61 0.89 -4.61
N TYR A 124 2.32 -0.13 -5.07
CA TYR A 124 3.28 0.01 -6.18
C TYR A 124 2.57 0.30 -7.50
N LEU A 125 1.46 -0.37 -7.78
CA LEU A 125 0.63 -0.11 -8.96
C LEU A 125 0.08 1.33 -8.95
N LEU A 126 -0.33 1.84 -7.80
CA LEU A 126 -0.78 3.22 -7.65
C LEU A 126 0.34 4.22 -7.94
N ILE A 127 1.55 3.99 -7.41
CA ILE A 127 2.72 4.85 -7.66
C ILE A 127 3.05 4.86 -9.15
N ILE A 128 3.09 3.69 -9.80
CA ILE A 128 3.36 3.56 -11.24
C ILE A 128 2.28 4.29 -12.06
N GLY A 129 1.00 4.08 -11.73
CA GLY A 129 -0.12 4.72 -12.42
C GLY A 129 -0.09 6.25 -12.31
N VAL A 130 0.15 6.77 -11.12
CA VAL A 130 0.25 8.22 -10.87
C VAL A 130 1.47 8.80 -11.60
N SER A 131 2.63 8.15 -11.49
CA SER A 131 3.86 8.59 -12.17
C SER A 131 3.69 8.58 -13.69
N GLY A 132 3.10 7.52 -14.24
CA GLY A 132 2.79 7.41 -15.67
C GLY A 132 1.84 8.52 -16.15
N PHE A 133 0.81 8.82 -15.37
CA PHE A 133 -0.10 9.93 -15.67
C PHE A 133 0.63 11.27 -15.73
N PHE A 134 1.51 11.57 -14.77
CA PHE A 134 2.30 12.80 -14.79
C PHE A 134 3.27 12.85 -15.98
N LEU A 135 3.93 11.74 -16.31
CA LEU A 135 4.82 11.66 -17.48
C LEU A 135 4.08 11.94 -18.80
N ILE A 136 2.92 11.31 -19.01
CA ILE A 136 2.10 11.55 -20.21
C ILE A 136 1.69 13.02 -20.30
N ARG A 137 1.27 13.60 -19.18
CA ARG A 137 0.89 15.02 -19.12
C ARG A 137 2.07 15.94 -19.43
N GLN A 138 3.28 15.62 -18.96
CA GLN A 138 4.50 16.39 -19.23
C GLN A 138 4.90 16.28 -20.69
N LEU A 139 4.86 15.09 -21.28
CA LEU A 139 5.15 14.87 -22.70
C LEU A 139 4.20 15.66 -23.62
N ASN A 140 2.90 15.66 -23.30
CA ASN A 140 1.92 16.44 -24.05
C ASN A 140 2.17 17.96 -23.94
N SER A 141 2.66 18.44 -22.81
CA SER A 141 3.04 19.85 -22.62
C SER A 141 4.27 20.22 -23.45
N ILE A 142 5.28 19.36 -23.52
CA ILE A 142 6.50 19.56 -24.32
C ILE A 142 6.17 19.54 -25.81
N SER A 143 5.32 18.61 -26.25
CA SER A 143 4.89 18.53 -27.66
C SER A 143 4.18 19.81 -28.12
N SER A 144 3.34 20.41 -27.28
CA SER A 144 2.65 21.66 -27.61
C SER A 144 3.57 22.89 -27.64
N SER A 145 4.67 22.88 -26.86
CA SER A 145 5.66 23.98 -26.88
C SER A 145 6.61 23.85 -28.10
N ASN A 146 6.98 22.63 -28.49
CA ASN A 146 7.82 22.42 -29.68
C ASN A 146 7.11 22.78 -30.99
N SER A 147 5.80 22.59 -31.10
CA SER A 147 5.05 23.03 -32.30
C SER A 147 5.04 24.55 -32.42
N LYS A 148 5.00 25.29 -31.33
CA LYS A 148 5.13 26.77 -31.36
C LYS A 148 6.54 27.22 -31.73
N SER A 149 7.57 26.50 -31.28
CA SER A 149 8.97 26.84 -31.65
C SER A 149 9.26 26.57 -33.14
N MET A 150 8.67 25.55 -33.72
CA MET A 150 8.79 25.29 -35.16
C MET A 150 8.07 26.32 -36.04
N ASP A 151 7.04 26.95 -35.52
CA ASP A 151 6.30 28.00 -36.24
C ASP A 151 7.11 29.32 -36.29
N PHE A 152 8.00 29.57 -35.33
CA PHE A 152 8.93 30.69 -35.35
C PHE A 152 10.06 30.47 -36.37
N GLY A 153 10.38 29.26 -36.74
CA GLY A 153 11.41 28.93 -37.76
C GLY A 153 10.92 29.06 -39.21
N LYS A 154 9.62 29.13 -39.42
CA LYS A 154 9.05 29.43 -40.75
C LYS A 154 9.09 30.96 -40.96
N SER A 155 10.24 31.44 -41.43
CA SER A 155 10.36 32.78 -41.99
C SER A 155 9.26 32.94 -43.06
N ARG A 156 8.34 33.86 -42.80
CA ARG A 156 7.38 34.32 -43.82
C ARG A 156 8.15 35.18 -44.82
N ALA A 157 8.96 34.53 -45.65
CA ALA A 157 9.49 35.17 -46.85
C ALA A 157 8.27 35.48 -47.74
N LYS A 158 7.78 36.70 -47.71
CA LYS A 158 6.88 37.21 -48.73
C LYS A 158 7.70 37.32 -49.98
N LEU A 159 7.43 36.50 -50.97
CA LEU A 159 7.85 36.76 -52.35
C LEU A 159 7.27 38.15 -52.72
N GLN A 160 8.13 39.11 -52.90
CA GLN A 160 7.79 40.40 -53.42
C GLN A 160 7.40 40.19 -54.89
N GLU A 161 6.11 40.32 -55.21
CA GLU A 161 5.66 40.24 -56.59
C GLU A 161 6.31 41.39 -57.37
N ASP A 162 6.73 41.07 -58.58
CA ASP A 162 7.50 41.90 -59.55
C ASP A 162 6.79 43.17 -60.04
N LYS A 163 5.78 43.68 -59.31
CA LYS A 163 4.99 44.84 -59.74
C LYS A 163 5.62 46.19 -59.47
N ASP A 164 6.70 46.26 -58.72
CA ASP A 164 7.35 47.55 -58.36
C ASP A 164 8.81 47.64 -58.83
N LYS A 165 9.13 47.10 -60.01
CA LYS A 165 10.40 47.40 -60.63
C LYS A 165 10.39 48.78 -61.22
N VAL A 166 10.93 49.75 -60.50
CA VAL A 166 11.24 51.09 -61.02
C VAL A 166 12.46 50.94 -61.98
N THR A 167 12.23 51.03 -63.25
CA THR A 167 13.27 51.07 -64.24
C THR A 167 13.75 52.51 -64.43
N PHE A 168 14.99 52.82 -64.06
CA PHE A 168 15.67 54.07 -64.46
C PHE A 168 16.02 54.07 -65.92
N LYS A 169 15.59 55.11 -66.68
CA LYS A 169 16.05 55.43 -68.04
C LYS A 169 17.27 56.31 -67.95
#